data_6037c91e6764160bbd4ac57dfe0f6aa3
#
_entry.id   6037c91e6764160bbd4ac57dfe0f6aa3
#
_cell.length_a   1.000
_cell.length_b   1.000
_cell.length_c   1.000
_cell.angle_alpha   90.00
_cell.angle_beta   90.00
_cell.angle_gamma   90.00
#
_symmetry.space_group_name_H-M   'P 1'
#
loop_
_entity.id
_entity.type
_entity.pdbx_description
1 polymer ?
#
loop_
_entity_poly.entity_id
_entity_poly.type
_entity_poly.pdbx_seq_one_letter_code
_entity_poly.pdbx_strand_id
1 'polypeptide(L)'
;MENKNQQQSKKNRSKANRYLYIAAAAVLCLGAILTGVLLSVRNRETPVNPDNVPAVTTPDDDPKEPDIDVTKILPEFVAPAVGLVTQSHDLDVLVFSKTENLWRVHRGIDISCKAGAAVMAAADGKVSEILDDPFFGKTVKITHNGEGVTIYSNLAAELAEGLEVGKEVKCGQ
;
A
#
# COMPACT_ATOMS: atom_id res chain seq x y z
N MET A 1 -35.20 -21.95 51.25
CA MET A 1 -34.07 -22.42 50.40
C MET A 1 -34.45 -22.66 48.94
N GLU A 2 -35.69 -22.77 48.62
CA GLU A 2 -36.24 -23.12 47.28
C GLU A 2 -36.10 -21.99 46.21
N ASN A 3 -36.15 -20.74 46.63
CA ASN A 3 -36.16 -19.60 45.69
C ASN A 3 -34.79 -19.29 45.04
N LYS A 4 -33.67 -19.70 45.64
CA LYS A 4 -32.31 -19.54 45.06
C LYS A 4 -32.04 -20.54 43.92
N ASN A 5 -32.59 -21.75 44.02
CA ASN A 5 -32.39 -22.79 43.01
C ASN A 5 -33.15 -22.51 41.71
N GLN A 6 -34.30 -21.88 41.77
CA GLN A 6 -35.08 -21.50 40.59
C GLN A 6 -34.46 -20.32 39.83
N GLN A 7 -33.83 -19.37 40.49
CA GLN A 7 -33.12 -18.27 39.85
C GLN A 7 -31.84 -18.73 39.15
N GLN A 8 -31.12 -19.70 39.77
CA GLN A 8 -29.89 -20.24 39.17
C GLN A 8 -30.17 -21.09 37.94
N SER A 9 -31.27 -21.85 37.90
CA SER A 9 -31.74 -22.62 36.74
C SER A 9 -32.13 -21.72 35.56
N LYS A 10 -32.84 -20.62 35.80
CA LYS A 10 -33.19 -19.65 34.74
C LYS A 10 -31.97 -18.93 34.15
N LYS A 11 -30.96 -18.60 34.97
CA LYS A 11 -29.73 -17.96 34.53
C LYS A 11 -28.84 -18.88 33.67
N ASN A 12 -28.83 -20.17 33.98
CA ASN A 12 -28.09 -21.15 33.19
C ASN A 12 -28.76 -21.48 31.84
N ARG A 13 -30.12 -21.52 31.79
CA ARG A 13 -30.83 -21.68 30.54
C ARG A 13 -30.63 -20.51 29.57
N SER A 14 -30.57 -19.29 30.08
CA SER A 14 -30.33 -18.12 29.23
C SER A 14 -28.93 -18.09 28.64
N LYS A 15 -27.92 -18.57 29.35
CA LYS A 15 -26.55 -18.70 28.85
C LYS A 15 -26.44 -19.82 27.79
N ALA A 16 -27.05 -20.98 28.03
CA ALA A 16 -27.08 -22.08 27.08
C ALA A 16 -27.71 -21.69 25.74
N ASN A 17 -28.83 -20.94 25.79
CA ASN A 17 -29.47 -20.45 24.57
C ASN A 17 -28.57 -19.45 23.80
N ARG A 18 -27.80 -18.59 24.49
CA ARG A 18 -26.85 -17.67 23.82
C ARG A 18 -25.74 -18.43 23.07
N TYR A 19 -25.16 -19.46 23.65
CA TYR A 19 -24.16 -20.28 22.97
C TYR A 19 -24.74 -21.07 21.81
N LEU A 20 -25.99 -21.51 21.91
CA LEU A 20 -26.71 -22.18 20.81
C LEU A 20 -26.87 -21.24 19.60
N TYR A 21 -27.26 -19.97 19.80
CA TYR A 21 -27.36 -18.99 18.72
C TYR A 21 -26.00 -18.63 18.11
N ILE A 22 -24.95 -18.52 18.91
CA ILE A 22 -23.57 -18.27 18.43
C ILE A 22 -23.09 -19.44 17.58
N ALA A 23 -23.31 -20.68 18.03
CA ALA A 23 -22.95 -21.88 17.28
C ALA A 23 -23.73 -22.00 15.96
N ALA A 24 -25.02 -21.70 15.96
CA ALA A 24 -25.84 -21.69 14.75
C ALA A 24 -25.40 -20.62 13.75
N ALA A 25 -25.06 -19.43 14.22
CA ALA A 25 -24.52 -18.36 13.38
C ALA A 25 -23.15 -18.73 12.76
N ALA A 26 -22.27 -19.36 13.52
CA ALA A 26 -20.98 -19.83 13.03
C ALA A 26 -21.10 -20.90 11.93
N VAL A 27 -22.05 -21.84 12.08
CA VAL A 27 -22.32 -22.87 11.06
C VAL A 27 -22.87 -22.24 9.77
N LEU A 28 -23.75 -21.24 9.87
CA LEU A 28 -24.27 -20.52 8.71
C LEU A 28 -23.19 -19.73 7.98
N CYS A 29 -22.27 -19.07 8.71
CA CYS A 29 -21.14 -18.36 8.11
C CYS A 29 -20.17 -19.31 7.39
N LEU A 30 -19.85 -20.46 7.98
CA LEU A 30 -19.01 -21.48 7.35
C LEU A 30 -19.65 -22.07 6.09
N GLY A 31 -20.97 -22.30 6.12
CA GLY A 31 -21.73 -22.75 4.95
C GLY A 31 -21.70 -21.74 3.79
N ALA A 32 -21.84 -20.45 4.07
CA ALA A 32 -21.77 -19.39 3.07
C ALA A 32 -20.39 -19.27 2.41
N ILE A 33 -19.31 -19.43 3.19
CA ILE A 33 -17.93 -19.43 2.69
C ILE A 33 -17.68 -20.63 1.79
N LEU A 34 -18.13 -21.84 2.20
CA LEU A 34 -17.93 -23.06 1.42
C LEU A 34 -18.68 -23.01 0.08
N THR A 35 -19.93 -22.49 0.06
CA THR A 35 -20.70 -22.34 -1.18
C THR A 35 -20.09 -21.28 -2.12
N GLY A 36 -19.56 -20.18 -1.57
CA GLY A 36 -18.86 -19.15 -2.37
C GLY A 36 -17.59 -19.68 -3.04
N VAL A 37 -16.81 -20.49 -2.34
CA VAL A 37 -15.60 -21.13 -2.89
C VAL A 37 -15.95 -22.15 -3.97
N LEU A 38 -16.97 -22.99 -3.76
CA LEU A 38 -17.38 -24.01 -4.76
C LEU A 38 -17.90 -23.36 -6.05
N LEU A 39 -18.66 -22.25 -5.96
CA LEU A 39 -19.13 -21.50 -7.14
C LEU A 39 -17.99 -20.81 -7.89
N SER A 40 -16.97 -20.33 -7.17
CA SER A 40 -15.81 -19.67 -7.77
C SER A 40 -14.90 -20.65 -8.54
N VAL A 41 -14.75 -21.90 -8.06
CA VAL A 41 -13.96 -22.94 -8.73
C VAL A 41 -14.69 -23.47 -9.97
N ARG A 42 -16.02 -23.57 -9.94
CA ARG A 42 -16.82 -24.09 -11.04
C ARG A 42 -16.88 -23.17 -12.27
N ASN A 43 -16.58 -21.88 -12.11
CA ASN A 43 -16.62 -20.90 -13.20
C ASN A 43 -15.27 -20.72 -13.92
N ARG A 44 -14.25 -21.55 -13.68
CA ARG A 44 -12.91 -21.43 -14.29
C ARG A 44 -12.63 -22.42 -15.41
N GLU A 45 -13.57 -23.25 -15.78
CA GLU A 45 -13.40 -24.14 -16.95
C GLU A 45 -14.06 -23.49 -18.16
N THR A 46 -13.32 -22.70 -18.92
CA THR A 46 -13.65 -22.40 -20.32
C THR A 46 -13.31 -23.63 -21.14
N PRO A 47 -14.26 -24.23 -21.88
CA PRO A 47 -13.94 -25.35 -22.76
C PRO A 47 -13.04 -24.85 -23.89
N VAL A 48 -11.83 -25.39 -23.96
CA VAL A 48 -10.92 -25.21 -25.10
C VAL A 48 -11.54 -25.93 -26.27
N ASN A 49 -12.01 -25.17 -27.28
CA ASN A 49 -12.50 -25.70 -28.53
C ASN A 49 -11.31 -26.28 -29.36
N PRO A 50 -11.25 -27.58 -29.67
CA PRO A 50 -10.13 -28.20 -30.36
C PRO A 50 -9.97 -27.77 -31.83
N ASP A 51 -10.91 -27.01 -32.39
CA ASP A 51 -10.90 -26.64 -33.82
C ASP A 51 -10.29 -25.26 -34.09
N ASN A 52 -9.71 -24.60 -33.10
CA ASN A 52 -9.05 -23.31 -33.27
C ASN A 52 -7.52 -23.44 -33.09
N VAL A 53 -6.88 -24.23 -33.98
CA VAL A 53 -5.43 -24.19 -34.12
C VAL A 53 -5.13 -23.01 -35.05
N PRO A 54 -4.50 -21.93 -34.62
CA PRO A 54 -4.07 -20.87 -35.51
C PRO A 54 -3.04 -21.43 -36.47
N ALA A 55 -3.26 -21.22 -37.79
CA ALA A 55 -2.30 -21.56 -38.82
C ALA A 55 -0.93 -20.93 -38.45
N VAL A 56 0.10 -21.77 -38.46
CA VAL A 56 1.50 -21.33 -38.32
C VAL A 56 1.80 -20.51 -39.58
N THR A 57 1.69 -19.20 -39.48
CA THR A 57 2.27 -18.27 -40.44
C THR A 57 3.76 -18.17 -40.11
N THR A 58 4.58 -18.47 -41.10
CA THR A 58 6.03 -18.27 -41.07
C THR A 58 6.38 -16.83 -40.66
N PRO A 59 7.36 -16.65 -39.77
CA PRO A 59 7.74 -15.32 -39.33
C PRO A 59 8.64 -14.65 -40.36
N ASP A 60 8.07 -13.72 -41.08
CA ASP A 60 8.76 -12.55 -41.63
C ASP A 60 8.41 -11.37 -40.68
N ASP A 61 8.82 -11.47 -39.43
CA ASP A 61 8.78 -10.37 -38.50
C ASP A 61 10.21 -10.07 -38.06
N ASP A 62 10.75 -9.03 -38.71
CA ASP A 62 11.78 -8.18 -38.13
C ASP A 62 11.37 -7.85 -36.67
N PRO A 63 12.23 -8.07 -35.66
CA PRO A 63 11.87 -7.80 -34.27
C PRO A 63 11.54 -6.32 -34.15
N LYS A 64 10.23 -5.99 -34.10
CA LYS A 64 9.80 -4.67 -33.66
C LYS A 64 10.42 -4.45 -32.31
N GLU A 65 11.33 -3.49 -32.20
CA GLU A 65 11.75 -2.93 -30.92
C GLU A 65 10.49 -2.66 -30.09
N PRO A 66 10.47 -3.04 -28.79
CA PRO A 66 9.33 -2.77 -27.94
C PRO A 66 9.07 -1.27 -27.98
N ASP A 67 7.83 -0.91 -28.34
CA ASP A 67 7.35 0.49 -28.37
C ASP A 67 7.43 1.00 -26.92
N ILE A 68 8.58 1.59 -26.54
CA ILE A 68 8.81 2.14 -25.22
C ILE A 68 8.00 3.42 -25.15
N ASP A 69 6.91 3.40 -24.37
CA ASP A 69 6.14 4.59 -24.06
C ASP A 69 7.02 5.59 -23.30
N VAL A 70 7.65 6.49 -24.05
CA VAL A 70 8.58 7.52 -23.52
C VAL A 70 7.92 8.43 -22.48
N THR A 71 6.58 8.45 -22.40
CA THR A 71 5.87 9.22 -21.37
C THR A 71 5.98 8.60 -19.99
N LYS A 72 6.37 7.31 -19.89
CA LYS A 72 6.57 6.57 -18.64
C LYS A 72 8.03 6.49 -18.18
N ILE A 73 8.95 7.18 -18.86
CA ILE A 73 10.34 7.25 -18.40
C ILE A 73 10.42 8.14 -17.16
N LEU A 74 10.87 7.54 -16.05
CA LEU A 74 11.13 8.29 -14.83
C LEU A 74 12.29 9.28 -15.05
N PRO A 75 12.25 10.47 -14.44
CA PRO A 75 13.36 11.39 -14.45
C PRO A 75 14.55 10.83 -13.66
N GLU A 76 15.73 11.38 -13.90
CA GLU A 76 16.87 11.17 -13.01
C GLU A 76 16.65 11.91 -11.69
N PHE A 77 16.87 11.21 -10.57
CA PHE A 77 16.68 11.76 -9.24
C PHE A 77 18.00 12.16 -8.61
N VAL A 78 18.03 13.32 -7.98
CA VAL A 78 19.17 13.79 -7.18
C VAL A 78 18.88 13.63 -5.69
N ALA A 79 19.93 13.65 -4.86
CA ALA A 79 19.79 13.60 -3.41
C ALA A 79 19.00 14.83 -2.91
N PRO A 80 17.90 14.63 -2.15
CA PRO A 80 17.03 15.74 -1.75
C PRO A 80 17.59 16.54 -0.58
N ALA A 81 18.61 16.05 0.13
CA ALA A 81 19.20 16.73 1.27
C ALA A 81 20.67 16.34 1.42
N VAL A 82 21.43 17.26 2.03
CA VAL A 82 22.82 16.99 2.43
C VAL A 82 22.82 16.37 3.82
N GLY A 83 23.21 15.10 3.92
CA GLY A 83 23.21 14.36 5.18
C GLY A 83 23.82 12.97 5.06
N LEU A 84 23.78 12.22 6.15
CA LEU A 84 24.21 10.83 6.19
C LEU A 84 23.01 9.91 5.99
N VAL A 85 23.08 8.99 5.03
CA VAL A 85 22.08 7.93 4.90
C VAL A 85 22.25 6.97 6.08
N THR A 86 21.24 6.93 6.96
CA THR A 86 21.21 6.09 8.17
C THR A 86 20.48 4.79 7.96
N GLN A 87 19.52 4.78 7.04
CA GLN A 87 18.78 3.59 6.63
C GLN A 87 18.55 3.64 5.11
N SER A 88 19.02 2.63 4.39
CA SER A 88 18.80 2.47 2.94
C SER A 88 17.47 1.78 2.65
N HIS A 89 17.00 1.94 1.43
CA HIS A 89 15.91 1.15 0.88
C HIS A 89 16.27 -0.33 0.88
N ASP A 90 15.40 -1.17 1.42
CA ASP A 90 15.57 -2.62 1.46
C ASP A 90 14.20 -3.31 1.52
N LEU A 91 13.91 -4.19 0.57
CA LEU A 91 12.67 -4.95 0.51
C LEU A 91 12.83 -6.41 0.98
N ASP A 92 14.05 -6.85 1.22
CA ASP A 92 14.37 -8.24 1.57
C ASP A 92 14.57 -8.40 3.08
N VAL A 93 14.98 -7.33 3.77
CA VAL A 93 15.27 -7.35 5.20
C VAL A 93 14.23 -6.57 5.99
N LEU A 94 13.71 -7.21 7.05
CA LEU A 94 12.82 -6.52 7.99
C LEU A 94 13.64 -5.70 8.98
N VAL A 95 13.31 -4.43 9.11
CA VAL A 95 13.83 -3.51 10.13
C VAL A 95 12.74 -3.11 11.11
N PHE A 96 13.10 -2.89 12.36
CA PHE A 96 12.15 -2.45 13.37
C PHE A 96 11.89 -0.95 13.26
N SER A 97 10.66 -0.58 12.88
CA SER A 97 10.21 0.80 12.90
C SER A 97 9.84 1.20 14.33
N LYS A 98 10.64 2.08 14.95
CA LYS A 98 10.35 2.62 16.28
C LYS A 98 9.10 3.51 16.27
N THR A 99 8.86 4.20 15.17
CA THR A 99 7.72 5.11 14.99
C THR A 99 6.40 4.34 14.96
N GLU A 100 6.35 3.24 14.22
CA GLU A 100 5.14 2.42 14.05
C GLU A 100 5.08 1.24 15.02
N ASN A 101 6.17 0.99 15.77
CA ASN A 101 6.34 -0.11 16.73
C ASN A 101 6.10 -1.50 16.10
N LEU A 102 6.62 -1.71 14.89
CA LEU A 102 6.50 -2.98 14.16
C LEU A 102 7.72 -3.26 13.27
N TRP A 103 7.86 -4.52 12.85
CA TRP A 103 8.85 -4.94 11.87
C TRP A 103 8.29 -4.78 10.46
N ARG A 104 9.03 -4.11 9.58
CA ARG A 104 8.65 -3.90 8.18
C ARG A 104 9.86 -3.78 7.28
N VAL A 105 9.68 -3.94 5.98
CA VAL A 105 10.68 -3.56 4.98
C VAL A 105 10.80 -2.04 4.89
N HIS A 106 12.00 -1.54 4.58
CA HIS A 106 12.24 -0.10 4.45
C HIS A 106 12.10 0.33 2.98
N ARG A 107 11.00 1.01 2.66
CA ARG A 107 10.66 1.40 1.28
C ARG A 107 11.21 2.75 0.83
N GLY A 108 12.03 3.39 1.65
CA GLY A 108 12.62 4.69 1.39
C GLY A 108 14.08 4.74 1.77
N ILE A 109 14.60 5.93 1.94
CA ILE A 109 15.91 6.20 2.53
C ILE A 109 15.73 7.18 3.67
N ASP A 110 16.41 6.94 4.79
CA ASP A 110 16.46 7.87 5.90
C ASP A 110 17.78 8.65 5.84
N ILE A 111 17.67 9.97 5.80
CA ILE A 111 18.81 10.88 5.72
C ILE A 111 18.89 11.68 7.02
N SER A 112 19.92 11.44 7.81
CA SER A 112 20.20 12.23 9.01
C SER A 112 20.87 13.53 8.62
N CYS A 113 20.26 14.65 8.94
CA CYS A 113 20.77 15.99 8.71
C CYS A 113 20.52 16.88 9.94
N LYS A 114 21.07 18.10 9.95
CA LYS A 114 20.79 19.07 11.01
C LYS A 114 19.35 19.52 10.97
N ALA A 115 18.74 19.76 12.13
CA ALA A 115 17.41 20.37 12.20
C ALA A 115 17.41 21.71 11.44
N GLY A 116 16.38 21.91 10.60
CA GLY A 116 16.29 23.08 9.71
C GLY A 116 17.15 23.00 8.44
N ALA A 117 17.79 21.85 8.16
CA ALA A 117 18.47 21.66 6.88
C ALA A 117 17.46 21.75 5.72
N ALA A 118 17.90 22.36 4.61
CA ALA A 118 17.05 22.44 3.42
C ALA A 118 16.83 21.05 2.83
N VAL A 119 15.56 20.78 2.45
CA VAL A 119 15.13 19.63 1.67
C VAL A 119 14.65 20.13 0.32
N MET A 120 15.20 19.57 -0.75
CA MET A 120 14.99 20.02 -2.12
C MET A 120 14.23 18.95 -2.92
N ALA A 121 13.54 19.36 -3.97
CA ALA A 121 12.91 18.45 -4.90
C ALA A 121 13.99 17.60 -5.63
N ALA A 122 13.85 16.27 -5.57
CA ALA A 122 14.81 15.36 -6.18
C ALA A 122 14.77 15.35 -7.71
N ALA A 123 13.68 15.82 -8.31
CA ALA A 123 13.51 16.00 -9.74
C ALA A 123 12.43 17.06 -10.03
N ASP A 124 12.32 17.48 -11.29
CA ASP A 124 11.23 18.32 -11.76
C ASP A 124 9.89 17.62 -11.53
N GLY A 125 8.89 18.37 -11.06
CA GLY A 125 7.57 17.79 -10.81
C GLY A 125 6.55 18.80 -10.33
N LYS A 126 5.42 18.27 -9.85
CA LYS A 126 4.31 19.06 -9.33
C LYS A 126 3.93 18.55 -7.93
N VAL A 127 3.79 19.45 -6.99
CA VAL A 127 3.31 19.12 -5.64
C VAL A 127 1.90 18.55 -5.74
N SER A 128 1.75 17.26 -5.42
CA SER A 128 0.48 16.56 -5.49
C SER A 128 -0.27 16.55 -4.16
N GLU A 129 0.47 16.58 -3.05
CA GLU A 129 -0.13 16.52 -1.73
C GLU A 129 0.77 17.14 -0.67
N ILE A 130 0.17 17.80 0.32
CA ILE A 130 0.81 18.26 1.55
C ILE A 130 -0.07 17.84 2.70
N LEU A 131 0.47 17.06 3.64
CA LEU A 131 -0.29 16.53 4.78
C LEU A 131 0.53 16.51 6.07
N ASP A 132 -0.16 16.44 7.18
CA ASP A 132 0.41 16.13 8.50
C ASP A 132 0.15 14.64 8.80
N ASP A 133 1.18 13.82 8.60
CA ASP A 133 1.09 12.39 8.87
C ASP A 133 1.33 12.14 10.38
N PRO A 134 0.47 11.37 11.07
CA PRO A 134 0.60 11.14 12.51
C PRO A 134 1.88 10.36 12.90
N PHE A 135 2.46 9.59 11.96
CA PHE A 135 3.69 8.81 12.19
C PHE A 135 4.93 9.48 11.60
N PHE A 136 4.79 10.12 10.44
CA PHE A 136 5.92 10.66 9.68
C PHE A 136 5.99 12.17 9.65
N GLY A 137 5.08 12.86 10.36
CA GLY A 137 5.07 14.32 10.48
C GLY A 137 4.67 15.04 9.18
N LYS A 138 5.08 16.30 9.04
CA LYS A 138 4.81 17.09 7.84
C LYS A 138 5.40 16.38 6.62
N THR A 139 4.55 16.08 5.65
CA THR A 139 4.89 15.30 4.46
C THR A 139 4.45 16.02 3.20
N VAL A 140 5.33 16.06 2.22
CA VAL A 140 5.09 16.60 0.87
C VAL A 140 5.27 15.49 -0.14
N LYS A 141 4.33 15.36 -1.09
CA LYS A 141 4.44 14.44 -2.23
C LYS A 141 4.56 15.26 -3.51
N ILE A 142 5.48 14.83 -4.38
CA ILE A 142 5.71 15.43 -5.68
C ILE A 142 5.53 14.35 -6.75
N THR A 143 4.66 14.61 -7.72
CA THR A 143 4.47 13.76 -8.89
C THR A 143 5.38 14.24 -10.00
N HIS A 144 6.07 13.30 -10.63
CA HIS A 144 7.02 13.52 -11.73
C HIS A 144 6.51 12.94 -13.04
N ASN A 145 7.20 13.19 -14.14
CA ASN A 145 6.96 12.49 -15.40
C ASN A 145 7.11 10.97 -15.21
N GLY A 146 6.46 10.18 -16.06
CA GLY A 146 6.49 8.72 -15.98
C GLY A 146 5.73 8.14 -14.79
N GLU A 147 4.78 8.88 -14.21
CA GLU A 147 3.96 8.46 -13.05
C GLU A 147 4.77 8.23 -11.76
N GLY A 148 6.01 8.71 -11.70
CA GLY A 148 6.85 8.66 -10.51
C GLY A 148 6.34 9.60 -9.42
N VAL A 149 6.49 9.19 -8.15
CA VAL A 149 6.15 10.04 -7.00
C VAL A 149 7.30 10.00 -6.00
N THR A 150 7.76 11.17 -5.55
CA THR A 150 8.66 11.27 -4.40
C THR A 150 7.89 11.76 -3.18
N ILE A 151 8.28 11.22 -2.01
CA ILE A 151 7.65 11.51 -0.73
C ILE A 151 8.72 12.01 0.22
N TYR A 152 8.52 13.21 0.76
CA TYR A 152 9.41 13.87 1.71
C TYR A 152 8.69 13.98 3.04
N SER A 153 9.16 13.29 4.04
CA SER A 153 8.52 13.23 5.37
C SER A 153 9.43 13.78 6.46
N ASN A 154 8.87 14.00 7.63
CA ASN A 154 9.54 14.59 8.79
C ASN A 154 10.11 16.00 8.51
N LEU A 155 9.35 16.76 7.71
CA LEU A 155 9.68 18.14 7.40
C LEU A 155 9.31 19.06 8.56
N ALA A 156 9.86 20.28 8.58
CA ALA A 156 9.46 21.34 9.49
C ALA A 156 7.97 21.69 9.33
N ALA A 157 7.33 22.14 10.40
CA ALA A 157 5.92 22.56 10.36
C ALA A 157 5.69 23.71 9.35
N GLU A 158 6.65 24.62 9.26
CA GLU A 158 6.66 25.71 8.28
C GLU A 158 7.41 25.25 7.03
N LEU A 159 6.69 25.18 5.92
CA LEU A 159 7.26 24.86 4.60
C LEU A 159 7.78 26.13 3.93
N ALA A 160 8.51 25.96 2.83
CA ALA A 160 9.01 27.06 2.03
C ALA A 160 7.86 27.97 1.55
N GLU A 161 8.11 29.26 1.49
CA GLU A 161 7.11 30.26 1.06
C GLU A 161 6.61 29.94 -0.36
N GLY A 162 5.29 29.97 -0.52
CA GLY A 162 4.63 29.68 -1.80
C GLY A 162 4.62 28.19 -2.19
N LEU A 163 4.99 27.28 -1.30
CA LEU A 163 4.82 25.84 -1.53
C LEU A 163 3.38 25.43 -1.22
N GLU A 164 2.64 25.07 -2.26
CA GLU A 164 1.24 24.68 -2.17
C GLU A 164 0.94 23.51 -3.12
N VAL A 165 -0.16 22.81 -2.89
CA VAL A 165 -0.63 21.75 -3.78
C VAL A 165 -0.90 22.32 -5.17
N GLY A 166 -0.37 21.67 -6.19
CA GLY A 166 -0.45 22.13 -7.57
C GLY A 166 0.74 22.97 -8.03
N LYS A 167 1.66 23.36 -7.14
CA LYS A 167 2.87 24.12 -7.46
C LYS A 167 3.83 23.25 -8.28
N GLU A 168 4.32 23.78 -9.38
CA GLU A 168 5.45 23.21 -10.12
C GLU A 168 6.76 23.54 -9.39
N VAL A 169 7.62 22.53 -9.28
CA VAL A 169 8.94 22.62 -8.66
C VAL A 169 9.99 22.10 -9.61
N LYS A 170 11.19 22.67 -9.50
CA LYS A 170 12.36 22.25 -10.26
C LYS A 170 13.28 21.38 -9.40
N CYS A 171 14.04 20.50 -10.06
CA CYS A 171 15.10 19.75 -9.43
C CYS A 171 16.04 20.65 -8.64
N GLY A 172 16.28 20.35 -7.38
CA GLY A 172 17.15 21.13 -6.51
C GLY A 172 16.50 22.41 -5.91
N GLN A 173 15.22 22.65 -6.15
CA GLN A 173 14.46 23.75 -5.55
C GLN A 173 13.99 23.40 -4.16
#